data_bf322f4b0e062424c9966d30e3d61696
#
_entry.id   bf322f4b0e062424c9966d30e3d61696
#
_cell.length_a   1.000
_cell.length_b   1.000
_cell.length_c   1.000
_cell.angle_alpha   90.00
_cell.angle_beta   90.00
_cell.angle_gamma   90.00
#
_symmetry.space_group_name_H-M   'P 1'
#
loop_
_entity.id
_entity.type
_entity.pdbx_description
1 polymer ?
#
loop_
_entity_poly.entity_id
_entity_poly.type
_entity_poly.pdbx_seq_one_letter_code
_entity_poly.pdbx_strand_id
1 'polypeptide(L)'
;RPLAAVNRAPGIQELAVFTPLAGAVARVPEGGAAWAVVDGQVVATSVGESLPIPPDGYVIVAGAQAEAPWPVMPGIPLEARWGLAEAIPLDHLEWAVGGGPRLLRAGRVDVTAEAERFQPDVARSRAPRTAAGVDSRGRLILLTVNGRQASSVGLTLTELAEVMASLGAQDALNLDGGGSSTMVLRGDLFNLPSDGRERPVANALLVFTDR
;
A
#
# COMPACT_ATOMS: atom_id res chain seq x y z
N ARG A 1 2.79 8.83 21.32
CA ARG A 1 2.29 9.80 20.32
C ARG A 1 1.96 9.05 19.03
N PRO A 2 0.96 9.48 18.25
CA PRO A 2 0.60 8.79 17.01
C PRO A 2 1.69 8.97 15.95
N LEU A 3 1.95 7.89 15.22
CA LEU A 3 2.71 7.90 13.98
C LEU A 3 1.74 8.22 12.83
N ALA A 4 2.11 9.17 11.98
CA ALA A 4 1.30 9.56 10.84
C ALA A 4 1.60 8.72 9.58
N ALA A 5 2.79 8.10 9.52
CA ALA A 5 3.23 7.36 8.36
C ALA A 5 4.26 6.28 8.67
N VAL A 6 4.31 5.26 7.80
CA VAL A 6 5.38 4.26 7.72
C VAL A 6 6.02 4.38 6.33
N ASN A 7 7.35 4.47 6.29
CA ASN A 7 8.15 4.56 5.05
C ASN A 7 7.75 5.72 4.11
N ARG A 8 7.20 6.79 4.66
CA ARG A 8 6.84 8.03 3.98
C ARG A 8 7.33 9.22 4.80
N ALA A 9 7.78 10.28 4.14
CA ALA A 9 8.22 11.50 4.83
C ALA A 9 7.07 12.10 5.68
N PRO A 10 7.36 12.54 6.91
CA PRO A 10 6.37 13.19 7.77
C PRO A 10 6.01 14.58 7.24
N GLY A 11 4.80 15.02 7.52
CA GLY A 11 4.44 16.43 7.46
C GLY A 11 5.12 17.24 8.57
N ILE A 12 4.98 18.59 8.53
CA ILE A 12 5.71 19.51 9.43
C ILE A 12 5.44 19.25 10.92
N GLN A 13 4.27 18.74 11.27
CA GLN A 13 3.84 18.45 12.66
C GLN A 13 3.71 16.92 12.92
N GLU A 14 4.21 16.10 12.02
CA GLU A 14 4.00 14.65 12.06
C GLU A 14 5.25 13.90 12.50
N LEU A 15 5.01 12.68 13.00
CA LEU A 15 6.04 11.66 13.21
C LEU A 15 5.85 10.56 12.16
N ALA A 16 6.95 10.06 11.60
CA ALA A 16 6.96 8.89 10.71
C ALA A 16 8.00 7.88 11.16
N VAL A 17 7.79 6.62 10.82
CA VAL A 17 8.79 5.58 11.01
C VAL A 17 9.30 5.10 9.65
N PHE A 18 10.62 4.86 9.57
CA PHE A 18 11.28 4.29 8.40
C PHE A 18 11.91 2.96 8.79
N THR A 19 11.49 1.92 8.11
CA THR A 19 12.05 0.57 8.23
C THR A 19 13.07 0.31 7.11
N PRO A 20 13.87 -0.76 7.16
CA PRO A 20 14.79 -1.12 6.06
C PRO A 20 14.13 -1.26 4.69
N LEU A 21 12.83 -1.49 4.63
CA LEU A 21 12.05 -1.52 3.38
C LEU A 21 11.98 -0.17 2.66
N ALA A 22 12.23 0.94 3.36
CA ALA A 22 12.30 2.27 2.76
C ALA A 22 13.63 2.55 2.02
N GLY A 23 14.63 1.70 2.22
CA GLY A 23 15.99 1.87 1.71
C GLY A 23 17.03 2.01 2.83
N ALA A 24 18.22 2.47 2.49
CA ALA A 24 19.35 2.52 3.43
C ALA A 24 19.33 3.76 4.35
N VAL A 25 18.58 4.80 4.01
CA VAL A 25 18.68 6.11 4.68
C VAL A 25 17.31 6.75 4.83
N ALA A 26 16.99 7.21 6.02
CA ALA A 26 15.83 8.05 6.30
C ALA A 26 16.19 9.53 6.06
N ARG A 27 15.44 10.21 5.20
CA ARG A 27 15.59 11.65 4.97
C ARG A 27 14.89 12.43 6.07
N VAL A 28 15.63 13.33 6.70
CA VAL A 28 15.11 14.23 7.73
C VAL A 28 14.78 15.57 7.08
N PRO A 29 13.55 16.09 7.25
CA PRO A 29 13.22 17.41 6.72
C PRO A 29 14.02 18.51 7.44
N GLU A 30 14.18 19.65 6.79
CA GLU A 30 14.83 20.83 7.39
C GLU A 30 14.14 21.22 8.70
N GLY A 31 14.93 21.43 9.76
CA GLY A 31 14.42 21.68 11.10
C GLY A 31 13.81 20.48 11.81
N GLY A 32 13.73 19.33 11.16
CA GLY A 32 13.26 18.07 11.73
C GLY A 32 14.35 17.33 12.50
N ALA A 33 13.98 16.26 13.16
CA ALA A 33 14.90 15.41 13.92
C ALA A 33 14.62 13.92 13.65
N ALA A 34 15.61 13.07 13.89
CA ALA A 34 15.51 11.63 13.70
C ALA A 34 16.24 10.83 14.78
N TRP A 35 15.78 9.61 15.00
CA TRP A 35 16.29 8.66 15.99
C TRP A 35 16.32 7.27 15.37
N ALA A 36 17.53 6.72 15.26
CA ALA A 36 17.71 5.31 14.91
C ALA A 36 17.53 4.45 16.16
N VAL A 37 16.72 3.41 16.05
CA VAL A 37 16.35 2.53 17.15
C VAL A 37 16.67 1.09 16.77
N VAL A 38 17.37 0.40 17.66
CA VAL A 38 17.67 -1.03 17.59
C VAL A 38 17.36 -1.63 18.96
N ASP A 39 16.70 -2.77 19.00
CA ASP A 39 16.31 -3.46 20.25
C ASP A 39 15.59 -2.55 21.26
N GLY A 40 14.75 -1.63 20.75
CA GLY A 40 14.00 -0.69 21.58
C GLY A 40 14.84 0.42 22.21
N GLN A 41 16.10 0.62 21.80
CA GLN A 41 16.98 1.68 22.29
C GLN A 41 17.43 2.59 21.16
N VAL A 42 17.56 3.88 21.44
CA VAL A 42 18.14 4.84 20.50
C VAL A 42 19.63 4.58 20.38
N VAL A 43 20.08 4.32 19.17
CA VAL A 43 21.51 4.10 18.85
C VAL A 43 22.17 5.28 18.18
N ALA A 44 21.40 6.13 17.48
CA ALA A 44 21.87 7.35 16.86
C ALA A 44 20.78 8.40 16.74
N THR A 45 21.17 9.66 16.66
CA THR A 45 20.26 10.81 16.49
C THR A 45 20.79 11.76 15.43
N SER A 46 19.88 12.49 14.78
CA SER A 46 20.23 13.56 13.84
C SER A 46 19.21 14.69 13.89
N VAL A 47 19.64 15.91 13.55
CA VAL A 47 18.78 17.08 13.38
C VAL A 47 19.09 17.69 12.02
N GLY A 48 18.07 17.73 11.15
CA GLY A 48 18.18 18.29 9.80
C GLY A 48 19.02 17.47 8.79
N GLU A 49 19.71 16.42 9.24
CA GLU A 49 20.53 15.57 8.40
C GLU A 49 19.96 14.15 8.31
N SER A 50 20.12 13.54 7.14
CA SER A 50 19.67 12.16 6.91
C SER A 50 20.37 11.17 7.84
N LEU A 51 19.64 10.15 8.28
CA LEU A 51 20.13 9.15 9.22
C LEU A 51 20.07 7.74 8.58
N PRO A 52 21.15 6.93 8.64
CA PRO A 52 21.12 5.55 8.18
C PRO A 52 20.04 4.74 8.91
N ILE A 53 19.32 3.89 8.17
CA ILE A 53 18.33 2.98 8.74
C ILE A 53 19.05 1.70 9.14
N PRO A 54 19.02 1.30 10.44
CA PRO A 54 19.62 0.05 10.87
C PRO A 54 18.94 -1.15 10.19
N PRO A 55 19.68 -2.18 9.77
CA PRO A 55 19.10 -3.35 9.10
C PRO A 55 18.18 -4.17 10.00
N ASP A 56 18.38 -4.12 11.30
CA ASP A 56 17.66 -4.82 12.37
C ASP A 56 16.83 -3.86 13.25
N GLY A 57 16.58 -2.65 12.75
CA GLY A 57 15.89 -1.62 13.49
C GLY A 57 15.03 -0.71 12.61
N TYR A 58 14.83 0.51 13.07
CA TYR A 58 14.06 1.52 12.35
C TYR A 58 14.52 2.93 12.72
N VAL A 59 14.09 3.93 11.95
CA VAL A 59 14.32 5.34 12.25
C VAL A 59 12.97 6.03 12.44
N ILE A 60 12.81 6.74 13.56
CA ILE A 60 11.70 7.67 13.76
C ILE A 60 12.16 9.03 13.26
N VAL A 61 11.35 9.67 12.42
CA VAL A 61 11.59 11.02 11.89
C VAL A 61 10.47 11.93 12.32
N ALA A 62 10.83 13.08 12.87
CA ALA A 62 9.91 14.14 13.25
C ALA A 62 10.00 15.30 12.26
N GLY A 63 8.86 15.85 11.86
CA GLY A 63 8.79 17.12 11.16
C GLY A 63 9.23 18.28 12.04
N ALA A 64 9.55 19.43 11.43
CA ALA A 64 10.16 20.58 12.10
C ALA A 64 9.35 21.17 13.26
N GLN A 65 8.03 20.95 13.28
CA GLN A 65 7.11 21.41 14.33
C GLN A 65 6.41 20.24 15.02
N ALA A 66 6.88 19.03 14.80
CA ALA A 66 6.30 17.89 15.49
C ALA A 66 6.58 18.02 17.00
N GLU A 67 5.54 17.82 17.79
CA GLU A 67 5.70 17.68 19.23
C GLU A 67 6.41 16.37 19.54
N ALA A 68 7.70 16.40 19.56
CA ALA A 68 8.52 15.25 19.85
C ALA A 68 8.87 15.15 21.35
N PRO A 69 9.03 13.95 21.93
CA PRO A 69 9.46 13.81 23.34
C PRO A 69 10.99 13.96 23.45
N TRP A 70 11.50 15.17 23.48
CA TRP A 70 12.92 15.43 23.35
C TRP A 70 13.59 16.21 24.46
N PRO A 71 14.88 16.08 24.60
CA PRO A 71 15.89 15.42 23.76
C PRO A 71 15.98 13.92 24.07
N VAL A 72 15.91 13.05 23.04
CA VAL A 72 16.21 11.62 23.17
C VAL A 72 17.66 11.42 22.74
N MET A 73 18.47 10.89 23.63
CA MET A 73 19.89 10.64 23.41
C MET A 73 20.14 9.13 23.19
N PRO A 74 21.25 8.74 22.56
CA PRO A 74 21.64 7.33 22.49
C PRO A 74 21.60 6.65 23.87
N GLY A 75 21.13 5.41 23.90
CA GLY A 75 20.96 4.63 25.13
C GLY A 75 19.61 4.81 25.83
N ILE A 76 18.75 5.72 25.38
CA ILE A 76 17.40 5.90 25.96
C ILE A 76 16.42 4.94 25.29
N PRO A 77 15.54 4.25 26.05
CA PRO A 77 14.49 3.42 25.50
C PRO A 77 13.52 4.25 24.64
N LEU A 78 13.27 3.80 23.40
CA LEU A 78 12.30 4.39 22.49
C LEU A 78 11.65 3.27 21.67
N GLU A 79 10.34 3.13 21.82
CA GLU A 79 9.59 2.12 21.08
C GLU A 79 8.56 2.79 20.18
N ALA A 80 8.50 2.36 18.93
CA ALA A 80 7.41 2.66 18.01
C ALA A 80 6.59 1.40 17.78
N ARG A 81 5.28 1.53 17.80
CA ARG A 81 4.35 0.46 17.48
C ARG A 81 3.50 0.88 16.29
N TRP A 82 3.46 0.05 15.29
CA TRP A 82 2.59 0.21 14.12
C TRP A 82 1.96 -1.14 13.79
N GLY A 83 0.84 -1.09 13.09
CA GLY A 83 0.11 -2.29 12.72
C GLY A 83 -1.00 -1.96 11.74
N LEU A 84 -1.77 -2.97 11.36
CA LEU A 84 -2.97 -2.79 10.59
C LEU A 84 -4.09 -2.23 11.48
N ALA A 85 -4.95 -1.37 10.91
CA ALA A 85 -6.05 -0.73 11.63
C ALA A 85 -7.07 -1.72 12.21
N GLU A 86 -7.24 -2.85 11.54
CA GLU A 86 -7.96 -4.02 12.06
C GLU A 86 -6.91 -4.91 12.72
N ALA A 87 -7.25 -5.50 13.86
CA ALA A 87 -6.32 -6.29 14.70
C ALA A 87 -5.90 -7.62 14.03
N ILE A 88 -5.33 -7.52 12.84
CA ILE A 88 -4.69 -8.66 12.17
C ILE A 88 -3.27 -8.74 12.72
N PRO A 89 -2.90 -9.81 13.44
CA PRO A 89 -1.56 -10.00 13.91
C PRO A 89 -0.58 -10.05 12.73
N LEU A 90 0.42 -9.16 12.71
CA LEU A 90 1.39 -9.07 11.61
C LEU A 90 2.27 -10.33 11.52
N ASP A 91 2.47 -11.01 12.62
CA ASP A 91 3.20 -12.29 12.73
C ASP A 91 2.50 -13.47 12.04
N HIS A 92 1.20 -13.33 11.72
CA HIS A 92 0.45 -14.32 10.96
C HIS A 92 0.37 -14.00 9.45
N LEU A 93 0.96 -12.90 9.02
CA LEU A 93 0.99 -12.51 7.60
C LEU A 93 2.27 -12.98 6.94
N GLU A 94 2.14 -13.87 5.97
CA GLU A 94 3.26 -14.22 5.08
C GLU A 94 3.46 -13.17 3.98
N TRP A 95 2.34 -12.66 3.44
CA TRP A 95 2.34 -11.71 2.33
C TRP A 95 1.27 -10.65 2.48
N ALA A 96 1.57 -9.45 2.05
CA ALA A 96 0.61 -8.35 1.94
C ALA A 96 0.89 -7.51 0.70
N VAL A 97 -0.16 -7.11 0.01
CA VAL A 97 -0.10 -6.19 -1.12
C VAL A 97 -1.06 -5.04 -0.87
N GLY A 98 -0.60 -3.83 -1.13
CA GLY A 98 -1.43 -2.63 -1.04
C GLY A 98 -2.38 -2.54 -2.24
N GLY A 99 -3.61 -2.14 -1.98
CA GLY A 99 -4.61 -1.89 -3.00
C GLY A 99 -5.68 -0.94 -2.48
N GLY A 100 -6.58 -0.54 -3.36
CA GLY A 100 -7.71 0.34 -3.03
C GLY A 100 -8.31 0.98 -4.27
N PRO A 101 -9.52 1.52 -4.13
CA PRO A 101 -10.38 1.41 -2.95
C PRO A 101 -11.01 0.04 -2.81
N ARG A 102 -11.62 -0.21 -1.63
CA ARG A 102 -12.51 -1.36 -1.46
C ARG A 102 -13.67 -1.27 -2.46
N LEU A 103 -14.05 -2.40 -3.02
CA LEU A 103 -15.14 -2.54 -3.99
C LEU A 103 -16.36 -3.21 -3.38
N LEU A 104 -16.13 -4.29 -2.63
CA LEU A 104 -17.19 -5.07 -1.99
C LEU A 104 -16.86 -5.32 -0.52
N ARG A 105 -17.93 -5.42 0.28
CA ARG A 105 -17.90 -5.91 1.65
C ARG A 105 -19.11 -6.80 1.91
N ALA A 106 -18.87 -8.04 2.36
CA ALA A 106 -19.92 -9.01 2.66
C ALA A 106 -20.94 -9.19 1.50
N GLY A 107 -20.47 -9.28 0.27
CA GLY A 107 -21.26 -9.45 -0.94
C GLY A 107 -22.01 -8.21 -1.43
N ARG A 108 -21.83 -7.05 -0.79
CA ARG A 108 -22.48 -5.79 -1.17
C ARG A 108 -21.49 -4.82 -1.79
N VAL A 109 -21.93 -4.08 -2.80
CA VAL A 109 -21.15 -2.97 -3.37
C VAL A 109 -20.92 -1.91 -2.29
N ASP A 110 -19.64 -1.66 -2.00
CA ASP A 110 -19.19 -0.71 -0.98
C ASP A 110 -17.90 -0.05 -1.46
N VAL A 111 -18.02 0.82 -2.45
CA VAL A 111 -16.87 1.53 -3.05
C VAL A 111 -16.45 2.68 -2.14
N THR A 112 -15.32 2.53 -1.49
CA THR A 112 -14.81 3.47 -0.47
C THR A 112 -13.87 4.54 -1.02
N ALA A 113 -13.92 4.83 -2.33
CA ALA A 113 -12.98 5.73 -3.00
C ALA A 113 -12.87 7.14 -2.35
N GLU A 114 -13.98 7.70 -1.90
CA GLU A 114 -14.01 9.01 -1.21
C GLU A 114 -13.39 8.90 0.19
N ALA A 115 -13.78 7.90 0.97
CA ALA A 115 -13.29 7.66 2.32
C ALA A 115 -11.77 7.40 2.33
N GLU A 116 -11.27 6.70 1.32
CA GLU A 116 -9.85 6.42 1.11
C GLU A 116 -9.11 7.54 0.37
N ARG A 117 -9.77 8.66 0.07
CA ARG A 117 -9.21 9.86 -0.57
C ARG A 117 -8.60 9.62 -1.95
N PHE A 118 -9.19 8.71 -2.72
CA PHE A 118 -8.82 8.56 -4.12
C PHE A 118 -9.24 9.78 -4.94
N GLN A 119 -8.42 10.14 -5.93
CA GLN A 119 -8.73 11.26 -6.81
C GLN A 119 -10.02 10.99 -7.59
N PRO A 120 -10.84 12.03 -7.85
CA PRO A 120 -12.13 11.85 -8.55
C PRO A 120 -12.03 11.24 -9.95
N ASP A 121 -10.94 11.47 -10.67
CA ASP A 121 -10.67 10.89 -11.97
C ASP A 121 -10.47 9.37 -11.87
N VAL A 122 -9.77 8.88 -10.85
CA VAL A 122 -9.63 7.45 -10.57
C VAL A 122 -10.97 6.83 -10.21
N ALA A 123 -11.77 7.52 -9.38
CA ALA A 123 -13.03 7.01 -8.88
C ALA A 123 -14.12 6.91 -9.97
N ARG A 124 -14.20 7.89 -10.86
CA ARG A 124 -15.33 8.08 -11.78
C ARG A 124 -15.02 7.76 -13.23
N SER A 125 -13.77 7.78 -13.68
CA SER A 125 -13.42 7.51 -15.07
C SER A 125 -13.46 6.02 -15.40
N ARG A 126 -13.79 5.73 -16.67
CA ARG A 126 -13.59 4.40 -17.24
C ARG A 126 -12.12 4.20 -17.54
N ALA A 127 -11.56 3.10 -17.08
CA ALA A 127 -10.16 2.76 -17.26
C ALA A 127 -9.96 1.24 -17.31
N PRO A 128 -8.83 0.75 -17.81
CA PRO A 128 -8.40 -0.61 -17.52
C PRO A 128 -8.35 -0.80 -16.00
N ARG A 129 -8.80 -1.93 -15.50
CA ARG A 129 -8.88 -2.20 -14.07
C ARG A 129 -8.26 -3.55 -13.73
N THR A 130 -7.78 -3.64 -12.51
CA THR A 130 -7.38 -4.89 -11.88
C THR A 130 -8.09 -4.99 -10.54
N ALA A 131 -8.64 -6.14 -10.22
CA ALA A 131 -9.28 -6.40 -8.93
C ALA A 131 -8.93 -7.78 -8.40
N ALA A 132 -8.87 -7.87 -7.07
CA ALA A 132 -8.80 -9.12 -6.35
C ALA A 132 -9.98 -9.21 -5.38
N GLY A 133 -10.52 -10.40 -5.18
CA GLY A 133 -11.59 -10.66 -4.23
C GLY A 133 -11.62 -12.09 -3.78
N VAL A 134 -12.42 -12.35 -2.77
CA VAL A 134 -12.64 -13.69 -2.23
C VAL A 134 -14.14 -13.99 -2.20
N ASP A 135 -14.51 -15.22 -2.53
CA ASP A 135 -15.91 -15.67 -2.40
C ASP A 135 -16.21 -16.23 -1.01
N SER A 136 -17.47 -16.65 -0.80
CA SER A 136 -17.93 -17.24 0.49
C SER A 136 -17.26 -18.57 0.85
N ARG A 137 -16.51 -19.17 -0.06
CA ARG A 137 -15.74 -20.40 0.16
C ARG A 137 -14.24 -20.16 0.33
N GLY A 138 -13.83 -18.89 0.38
CA GLY A 138 -12.41 -18.48 0.45
C GLY A 138 -11.65 -18.63 -0.86
N ARG A 139 -12.33 -18.81 -2.01
CA ARG A 139 -11.65 -18.90 -3.31
C ARG A 139 -11.28 -17.51 -3.78
N LEU A 140 -10.04 -17.37 -4.25
CA LEU A 140 -9.52 -16.13 -4.82
C LEU A 140 -10.11 -15.89 -6.21
N ILE A 141 -10.61 -14.69 -6.43
CA ILE A 141 -11.07 -14.18 -7.72
C ILE A 141 -10.12 -13.06 -8.15
N LEU A 142 -9.44 -13.24 -9.27
CA LEU A 142 -8.60 -12.23 -9.89
C LEU A 142 -9.23 -11.79 -11.20
N LEU A 143 -9.33 -10.48 -11.40
CA LEU A 143 -9.96 -9.89 -12.58
C LEU A 143 -9.08 -8.80 -13.17
N THR A 144 -8.88 -8.86 -14.48
CA THR A 144 -8.38 -7.72 -15.27
C THR A 144 -9.45 -7.31 -16.29
N VAL A 145 -9.57 -6.01 -16.51
CA VAL A 145 -10.47 -5.41 -17.48
C VAL A 145 -9.66 -4.58 -18.46
N ASN A 146 -9.76 -4.90 -19.75
CA ASN A 146 -9.18 -4.07 -20.80
C ASN A 146 -9.88 -2.69 -20.84
N GLY A 147 -9.19 -1.67 -21.30
CA GLY A 147 -9.75 -0.35 -21.45
C GLY A 147 -8.89 0.57 -22.29
N ARG A 148 -9.38 1.79 -22.55
CA ARG A 148 -8.72 2.77 -23.41
C ARG A 148 -8.46 2.26 -24.84
N GLN A 149 -9.31 1.35 -25.31
CA GLN A 149 -9.19 0.71 -26.62
C GLN A 149 -10.55 0.75 -27.35
N ALA A 150 -10.54 0.62 -28.67
CA ALA A 150 -11.78 0.61 -29.45
C ALA A 150 -12.73 -0.55 -29.08
N SER A 151 -12.17 -1.69 -28.66
CA SER A 151 -12.91 -2.88 -28.24
C SER A 151 -13.36 -2.84 -26.78
N SER A 152 -12.76 -1.97 -25.96
CA SER A 152 -13.10 -1.84 -24.53
C SER A 152 -12.72 -0.46 -24.00
N VAL A 153 -13.67 0.25 -23.48
CA VAL A 153 -13.44 1.56 -22.84
C VAL A 153 -12.96 1.42 -21.39
N GLY A 154 -13.10 0.24 -20.80
CA GLY A 154 -12.84 -0.02 -19.39
C GLY A 154 -14.07 0.19 -18.51
N LEU A 155 -13.88 0.10 -17.20
CA LEU A 155 -14.93 0.21 -16.19
C LEU A 155 -14.65 1.35 -15.20
N THR A 156 -15.73 1.95 -14.68
CA THR A 156 -15.70 2.72 -13.44
C THR A 156 -15.49 1.79 -12.25
N LEU A 157 -15.17 2.32 -11.07
CA LEU A 157 -15.04 1.47 -9.86
C LEU A 157 -16.36 0.84 -9.43
N THR A 158 -17.48 1.52 -9.62
CA THR A 158 -18.81 0.95 -9.31
C THR A 158 -19.13 -0.22 -10.23
N GLU A 159 -18.93 -0.07 -11.54
CA GLU A 159 -19.14 -1.18 -12.49
C GLU A 159 -18.19 -2.35 -12.23
N LEU A 160 -16.93 -2.07 -11.83
CA LEU A 160 -15.98 -3.10 -11.44
C LEU A 160 -16.48 -3.87 -10.19
N ALA A 161 -17.03 -3.15 -9.21
CA ALA A 161 -17.63 -3.75 -8.02
C ALA A 161 -18.84 -4.65 -8.37
N GLU A 162 -19.71 -4.19 -9.27
CA GLU A 162 -20.87 -4.96 -9.75
C GLU A 162 -20.41 -6.24 -10.47
N VAL A 163 -19.37 -6.17 -11.30
CA VAL A 163 -18.78 -7.34 -11.96
C VAL A 163 -18.20 -8.31 -10.92
N MET A 164 -17.43 -7.83 -9.93
CA MET A 164 -16.90 -8.69 -8.87
C MET A 164 -18.01 -9.36 -8.06
N ALA A 165 -19.11 -8.64 -7.76
CA ALA A 165 -20.28 -9.20 -7.11
C ALA A 165 -20.95 -10.29 -7.96
N SER A 166 -21.09 -10.07 -9.26
CA SER A 166 -21.66 -11.05 -10.20
C SER A 166 -20.82 -12.32 -10.33
N LEU A 167 -19.50 -12.23 -10.11
CA LEU A 167 -18.57 -13.36 -10.03
C LEU A 167 -18.63 -14.10 -8.69
N GLY A 168 -19.42 -13.61 -7.73
CA GLY A 168 -19.64 -14.24 -6.43
C GLY A 168 -18.67 -13.78 -5.34
N ALA A 169 -17.90 -12.72 -5.57
CA ALA A 169 -17.03 -12.19 -4.54
C ALA A 169 -17.85 -11.67 -3.34
N GLN A 170 -17.40 -11.98 -2.14
CA GLN A 170 -17.91 -11.43 -0.90
C GLN A 170 -17.16 -10.17 -0.50
N ASP A 171 -15.85 -10.20 -0.59
CA ASP A 171 -14.99 -9.05 -0.37
C ASP A 171 -14.12 -8.84 -1.60
N ALA A 172 -13.92 -7.60 -2.01
CA ALA A 172 -13.11 -7.27 -3.16
C ALA A 172 -12.44 -5.91 -3.03
N LEU A 173 -11.27 -5.81 -3.63
CA LEU A 173 -10.39 -4.66 -3.61
C LEU A 173 -9.95 -4.32 -5.05
N ASN A 174 -9.95 -3.04 -5.40
CA ASN A 174 -9.30 -2.59 -6.62
C ASN A 174 -7.78 -2.57 -6.40
N LEU A 175 -7.04 -2.97 -7.40
CA LEU A 175 -5.58 -2.88 -7.44
C LEU A 175 -5.14 -1.80 -8.45
N ASP A 176 -3.83 -1.64 -8.65
CA ASP A 176 -3.33 -0.71 -9.67
C ASP A 176 -3.89 -1.07 -11.05
N GLY A 177 -4.30 -0.04 -11.76
CA GLY A 177 -5.05 -0.14 -13.00
C GLY A 177 -4.36 0.56 -14.17
N GLY A 178 -5.14 0.93 -15.18
CA GLY A 178 -4.61 1.62 -16.35
C GLY A 178 -3.59 0.76 -17.10
N GLY A 179 -2.43 1.33 -17.41
CA GLY A 179 -1.36 0.62 -18.10
C GLY A 179 -0.69 -0.49 -17.27
N SER A 180 -0.90 -0.51 -15.95
CA SER A 180 -0.40 -1.56 -15.06
C SER A 180 -1.29 -2.80 -15.03
N SER A 181 -2.52 -2.74 -15.58
CA SER A 181 -3.42 -3.90 -15.67
C SER A 181 -2.83 -4.97 -16.58
N THR A 182 -2.26 -6.00 -15.99
CA THR A 182 -1.63 -7.12 -16.70
C THR A 182 -1.96 -8.43 -16.00
N MET A 183 -2.37 -9.42 -16.76
CA MET A 183 -2.60 -10.77 -16.29
C MET A 183 -1.86 -11.76 -17.21
N VAL A 184 -1.03 -12.58 -16.60
CA VAL A 184 -0.27 -13.64 -17.29
C VAL A 184 -0.75 -15.00 -16.79
N LEU A 185 -1.09 -15.89 -17.67
CA LEU A 185 -1.49 -17.26 -17.35
C LEU A 185 -0.58 -18.26 -18.08
N ARG A 186 0.15 -19.06 -17.31
CA ARG A 186 1.09 -20.07 -17.85
C ARG A 186 2.15 -19.52 -18.80
N GLY A 187 2.57 -18.26 -18.59
CA GLY A 187 3.56 -17.59 -19.43
C GLY A 187 2.97 -16.77 -20.58
N ASP A 188 1.68 -16.90 -20.87
CA ASP A 188 1.00 -16.15 -21.92
C ASP A 188 0.28 -14.94 -21.34
N LEU A 189 0.38 -13.82 -22.05
CA LEU A 189 -0.35 -12.58 -21.71
C LEU A 189 -1.85 -12.78 -21.99
N PHE A 190 -2.67 -12.70 -20.94
CA PHE A 190 -4.09 -13.03 -21.00
C PHE A 190 -4.99 -11.83 -21.33
N ASN A 191 -4.55 -10.62 -21.03
CA ASN A 191 -5.28 -9.38 -21.34
C ASN A 191 -4.51 -8.51 -22.36
N LEU A 192 -5.11 -7.42 -22.80
CA LEU A 192 -4.48 -6.45 -23.68
C LEU A 192 -4.10 -5.19 -22.90
N PRO A 193 -2.82 -5.00 -22.55
CA PRO A 193 -2.36 -3.79 -21.86
C PRO A 193 -2.65 -2.52 -22.66
N SER A 194 -3.18 -1.48 -22.01
CA SER A 194 -3.56 -0.24 -22.69
C SER A 194 -2.38 0.57 -23.23
N ASP A 195 -1.17 0.28 -22.79
CA ASP A 195 0.08 0.88 -23.27
C ASP A 195 0.65 0.16 -24.51
N GLY A 196 -0.08 -0.86 -25.04
CA GLY A 196 0.36 -1.71 -26.16
C GLY A 196 1.46 -2.72 -25.80
N ARG A 197 1.94 -2.69 -24.58
CA ARG A 197 2.94 -3.59 -24.02
C ARG A 197 2.80 -3.66 -22.50
N GLU A 198 3.41 -4.67 -21.88
CA GLU A 198 3.52 -4.76 -20.44
C GLU A 198 4.33 -3.58 -19.87
N ARG A 199 3.82 -3.00 -18.80
CA ARG A 199 4.50 -1.92 -18.07
C ARG A 199 5.34 -2.53 -16.95
N PRO A 200 6.56 -2.05 -16.70
CA PRO A 200 7.27 -2.37 -15.47
C PRO A 200 6.44 -1.92 -14.26
N VAL A 201 6.20 -2.83 -13.32
CA VAL A 201 5.44 -2.61 -12.08
C VAL A 201 6.30 -2.94 -10.87
N ALA A 202 5.99 -2.33 -9.71
CA ALA A 202 6.78 -2.51 -8.50
C ALA A 202 6.59 -3.90 -7.87
N ASN A 203 5.41 -4.50 -8.03
CA ASN A 203 5.05 -5.80 -7.48
C ASN A 203 4.03 -6.51 -8.36
N ALA A 204 3.83 -7.79 -8.10
CA ALA A 204 2.81 -8.62 -8.74
C ALA A 204 2.24 -9.62 -7.73
N LEU A 205 0.97 -9.99 -7.91
CA LEU A 205 0.37 -11.10 -7.20
C LEU A 205 0.61 -12.39 -8.01
N LEU A 206 1.31 -13.34 -7.42
CA LEU A 206 1.63 -14.63 -8.04
C LEU A 206 0.80 -15.72 -7.39
N VAL A 207 0.19 -16.57 -8.23
CA VAL A 207 -0.56 -17.74 -7.77
C VAL A 207 0.14 -18.99 -8.29
N PHE A 208 0.57 -19.82 -7.36
CA PHE A 208 1.15 -21.13 -7.64
C PHE A 208 0.10 -22.20 -7.35
N THR A 209 -0.02 -23.16 -8.22
CA THR A 209 -0.87 -24.35 -8.01
C THR A 209 0.02 -25.56 -7.90
N ASP A 210 -0.19 -26.38 -6.87
CA ASP A 210 0.41 -27.71 -6.81
C ASP A 210 -0.06 -28.51 -8.02
N ARG A 211 0.87 -29.25 -8.65
CA ARG A 211 0.57 -30.10 -9.79
C ARG A 211 0.07 -31.45 -9.32
#